data_0bf7d545198966d63bc5e25883decd90
#
_entry.id   0bf7d545198966d63bc5e25883decd90
#
_cell.length_a   1.000
_cell.length_b   1.000
_cell.length_c   1.000
_cell.angle_alpha   90.00
_cell.angle_beta   90.00
_cell.angle_gamma   90.00
#
_symmetry.space_group_name_H-M   'P 1'
#
loop_
_entity.id
_entity.type
_entity.pdbx_description
1 polymer ?
#
loop_
_entity_poly.entity_id
_entity_poly.type
_entity_poly.pdbx_seq_one_letter_code
_entity_poly.pdbx_strand_id
1 'polypeptide(L)'
;GTCEYFGGDYALSDITMCTFSKSFGSIGGFVAGDAKVIDYIKHMARPLIFSASMPPANIAAVIKALEIIEEEPQRVARLRYNGDLLRQKLQGAGFDTGESETPIIPLVVGDNEKTFMMWKGAFERGLYVNPVISPAVPPHRSLLRISCMATHSEEQIEFAFSVLKEWGGKLGLI
;
A
#
# COMPACT_ATOMS: atom_id res chain seq x y z
N GLY A 1 0.57 12.74 1.28
CA GLY A 1 -0.41 12.19 0.31
C GLY A 1 0.12 12.22 -1.13
N THR A 2 -0.72 11.81 -2.08
CA THR A 2 -0.29 11.70 -3.50
C THR A 2 0.22 13.03 -4.05
N CYS A 3 -0.46 14.11 -3.77
CA CYS A 3 -0.05 15.46 -4.21
C CYS A 3 1.32 15.83 -3.64
N GLU A 4 1.52 15.64 -2.35
CA GLU A 4 2.81 15.87 -1.67
C GLU A 4 3.93 14.98 -2.23
N TYR A 5 3.62 13.69 -2.51
CA TYR A 5 4.60 12.74 -3.06
C TYR A 5 5.19 13.23 -4.39
N PHE A 6 4.37 13.81 -5.25
CA PHE A 6 4.80 14.37 -6.53
C PHE A 6 5.23 15.85 -6.45
N GLY A 7 5.35 16.44 -5.27
CA GLY A 7 5.70 17.85 -5.08
C GLY A 7 4.68 18.82 -5.67
N GLY A 8 3.44 18.38 -5.84
CA GLY A 8 2.36 19.16 -6.44
C GLY A 8 1.69 20.11 -5.45
N ASP A 9 0.98 21.08 -6.00
CA ASP A 9 0.16 22.03 -5.25
C ASP A 9 -1.26 21.49 -5.12
N TYR A 10 -1.78 21.40 -3.89
CA TYR A 10 -3.18 21.01 -3.61
C TYR A 10 -4.19 21.98 -4.21
N ALA A 11 -3.81 23.24 -4.45
CA ALA A 11 -4.66 24.22 -5.13
C ALA A 11 -5.03 23.85 -6.57
N LEU A 12 -4.29 22.92 -7.19
CA LEU A 12 -4.60 22.37 -8.52
C LEU A 12 -5.68 21.28 -8.49
N SER A 13 -6.12 20.86 -7.31
CA SER A 13 -7.15 19.84 -7.14
C SER A 13 -8.49 20.46 -6.75
N ASP A 14 -9.50 20.35 -7.58
CA ASP A 14 -10.85 20.85 -7.29
C ASP A 14 -11.47 20.08 -6.11
N ILE A 15 -11.23 18.77 -6.03
CA ILE A 15 -11.73 17.91 -4.97
C ILE A 15 -10.63 16.94 -4.53
N THR A 16 -10.25 17.00 -3.27
CA THR A 16 -9.33 16.04 -2.65
C THR A 16 -10.11 15.05 -1.80
N MET A 17 -9.95 13.74 -2.08
CA MET A 17 -10.56 12.67 -1.29
C MET A 17 -9.47 11.81 -0.65
N CYS A 18 -9.70 11.43 0.61
CA CYS A 18 -8.85 10.49 1.32
C CYS A 18 -9.68 9.45 2.07
N THR A 19 -9.22 8.20 2.05
CA THR A 19 -9.80 7.13 2.87
C THR A 19 -9.00 6.94 4.16
N PHE A 20 -9.68 6.60 5.23
CA PHE A 20 -9.05 6.27 6.52
C PHE A 20 -8.72 4.78 6.67
N SER A 21 -9.05 3.94 5.67
CA SER A 21 -8.88 2.49 5.75
C SER A 21 -7.46 1.97 5.50
N LYS A 22 -6.50 2.85 5.30
CA LYS A 22 -5.08 2.51 5.07
C LYS A 22 -4.21 2.99 6.24
N SER A 23 -3.37 3.99 6.04
CA SER A 23 -2.43 4.52 7.05
C SER A 23 -3.10 5.01 8.33
N PHE A 24 -4.33 5.47 8.27
CA PHE A 24 -5.08 5.90 9.46
C PHE A 24 -5.68 4.74 10.27
N GLY A 25 -5.69 3.51 9.76
CA GLY A 25 -6.15 2.32 10.48
C GLY A 25 -7.62 2.36 10.94
N SER A 26 -8.49 3.09 10.23
CA SER A 26 -9.88 3.31 10.63
C SER A 26 -10.84 3.10 9.45
N ILE A 27 -12.10 3.42 9.61
CA ILE A 27 -13.12 3.42 8.56
C ILE A 27 -13.46 4.85 8.13
N GLY A 28 -14.14 4.99 6.99
CA GLY A 28 -14.56 6.28 6.46
C GLY A 28 -13.48 7.00 5.66
N GLY A 29 -13.61 8.30 5.58
CA GLY A 29 -12.74 9.17 4.81
C GLY A 29 -13.20 10.61 4.88
N PHE A 30 -12.57 11.47 4.10
CA PHE A 30 -13.00 12.87 3.96
C PHE A 30 -12.93 13.34 2.51
N VAL A 31 -13.65 14.40 2.24
CA VAL A 31 -13.57 15.16 1.00
C VAL A 31 -13.30 16.61 1.36
N ALA A 32 -12.33 17.23 0.68
CA ALA A 32 -11.97 18.63 0.83
C ALA A 32 -11.97 19.33 -0.55
N GLY A 33 -12.32 20.60 -0.58
CA GLY A 33 -12.39 21.41 -1.78
C GLY A 33 -13.01 22.78 -1.51
N ASP A 34 -13.40 23.51 -2.55
CA ASP A 34 -14.10 24.79 -2.43
C ASP A 34 -15.36 24.66 -1.55
N ALA A 35 -15.59 25.64 -0.71
CA ALA A 35 -16.69 25.64 0.26
C ALA A 35 -18.06 25.41 -0.39
N LYS A 36 -18.31 25.98 -1.56
CA LYS A 36 -19.59 25.82 -2.28
C LYS A 36 -19.76 24.40 -2.80
N VAL A 37 -18.67 23.78 -3.26
CA VAL A 37 -18.66 22.38 -3.73
C VAL A 37 -18.90 21.44 -2.55
N ILE A 38 -18.23 21.66 -1.42
CA ILE A 38 -18.42 20.84 -0.22
C ILE A 38 -19.83 20.99 0.35
N ASP A 39 -20.38 22.21 0.36
CA ASP A 39 -21.76 22.45 0.78
C ASP A 39 -22.77 21.72 -0.13
N TYR A 40 -22.56 21.76 -1.44
CA TYR A 40 -23.38 21.00 -2.39
C TYR A 40 -23.29 19.50 -2.12
N ILE A 41 -22.10 18.96 -1.91
CA ILE A 41 -21.88 17.53 -1.60
C ILE A 41 -22.64 17.13 -0.34
N LYS A 42 -22.58 17.94 0.74
CA LYS A 42 -23.28 17.66 2.00
C LYS A 42 -24.80 17.54 1.82
N HIS A 43 -25.38 18.31 0.92
CA HIS A 43 -26.82 18.36 0.73
C HIS A 43 -27.34 17.43 -0.38
N MET A 44 -26.48 17.03 -1.33
CA MET A 44 -26.90 16.32 -2.53
C MET A 44 -26.30 14.93 -2.68
N ALA A 45 -25.23 14.62 -1.96
CA ALA A 45 -24.58 13.31 -2.08
C ALA A 45 -25.40 12.23 -1.36
N ARG A 46 -26.16 11.46 -2.13
CA ARG A 46 -26.99 10.37 -1.59
C ARG A 46 -26.19 9.37 -0.71
N PRO A 47 -24.97 8.93 -1.08
CA PRO A 47 -24.19 8.05 -0.22
C PRO A 47 -23.85 8.65 1.16
N LEU A 48 -23.71 9.96 1.27
CA LEU A 48 -23.48 10.64 2.54
C LEU A 48 -24.79 10.76 3.35
N ILE A 49 -25.89 11.20 2.70
CA ILE A 49 -27.18 11.45 3.35
C ILE A 49 -27.79 10.16 3.91
N PHE A 50 -27.67 9.07 3.17
CA PHE A 50 -28.27 7.76 3.50
C PHE A 50 -27.29 6.79 4.20
N SER A 51 -26.16 7.29 4.70
CA SER A 51 -25.19 6.49 5.46
C SER A 51 -25.11 6.97 6.90
N ALA A 52 -24.86 6.03 7.81
CA ALA A 52 -24.57 6.38 9.20
C ALA A 52 -23.22 7.12 9.31
N SER A 53 -23.15 8.07 10.21
CA SER A 53 -21.90 8.79 10.51
C SER A 53 -20.84 7.86 11.11
N MET A 54 -19.58 8.25 10.97
CA MET A 54 -18.47 7.52 11.60
C MET A 54 -18.62 7.48 13.11
N PRO A 55 -18.39 6.32 13.76
CA PRO A 55 -18.38 6.24 15.21
C PRO A 55 -17.33 7.17 15.83
N PRO A 56 -17.61 7.81 16.98
CA PRO A 56 -16.67 8.74 17.63
C PRO A 56 -15.30 8.11 17.93
N ALA A 57 -15.25 6.83 18.30
CA ALA A 57 -13.99 6.12 18.55
C ALA A 57 -13.10 6.05 17.28
N ASN A 58 -13.72 5.87 16.12
CA ASN A 58 -13.01 5.85 14.84
C ASN A 58 -12.47 7.24 14.46
N ILE A 59 -13.24 8.29 14.77
CA ILE A 59 -12.80 9.67 14.54
C ILE A 59 -11.61 9.99 15.46
N ALA A 60 -11.67 9.64 16.74
CA ALA A 60 -10.58 9.83 17.69
C ALA A 60 -9.30 9.11 17.24
N ALA A 61 -9.42 7.89 16.74
CA ALA A 61 -8.28 7.14 16.17
C ALA A 61 -7.65 7.86 14.96
N VAL A 62 -8.47 8.41 14.07
CA VAL A 62 -8.00 9.18 12.90
C VAL A 62 -7.28 10.46 13.32
N ILE A 63 -7.83 11.21 14.29
CA ILE A 63 -7.19 12.42 14.81
C ILE A 63 -5.82 12.07 15.40
N LYS A 64 -5.73 11.02 16.23
CA LYS A 64 -4.45 10.61 16.81
C LYS A 64 -3.44 10.12 15.76
N ALA A 65 -3.91 9.42 14.74
CA ALA A 65 -3.06 8.99 13.63
C ALA A 65 -2.50 10.20 12.84
N LEU A 66 -3.31 11.24 12.64
CA LEU A 66 -2.87 12.49 12.01
C LEU A 66 -1.80 13.18 12.85
N GLU A 67 -2.02 13.35 14.16
CA GLU A 67 -1.03 13.89 15.08
C GLU A 67 0.31 13.14 14.99
N ILE A 68 0.27 11.80 15.00
CA ILE A 68 1.49 10.98 14.86
C ILE A 68 2.19 11.23 13.53
N ILE A 69 1.45 11.36 12.42
CA ILE A 69 2.03 11.66 11.10
C ILE A 69 2.74 13.02 11.11
N GLU A 70 2.17 14.02 11.78
CA GLU A 70 2.74 15.37 11.89
C GLU A 70 3.94 15.42 12.83
N GLU A 71 3.85 14.75 13.99
CA GLU A 71 4.89 14.74 15.02
C GLU A 71 6.07 13.82 14.67
N GLU A 72 5.84 12.76 13.89
CA GLU A 72 6.83 11.71 13.58
C GLU A 72 7.07 11.55 12.07
N PRO A 73 7.51 12.59 11.33
CA PRO A 73 7.72 12.53 9.88
C PRO A 73 8.78 11.50 9.46
N GLN A 74 9.66 11.08 10.37
CA GLN A 74 10.63 10.01 10.16
C GLN A 74 9.99 8.66 9.84
N ARG A 75 8.71 8.43 10.20
CA ARG A 75 8.00 7.21 9.82
C ARG A 75 7.82 7.11 8.30
N VAL A 76 7.54 8.22 7.64
CA VAL A 76 7.42 8.23 6.17
C VAL A 76 8.77 7.97 5.50
N ALA A 77 9.84 8.56 6.03
CA ALA A 77 11.19 8.31 5.54
C ALA A 77 11.61 6.84 5.74
N ARG A 78 11.32 6.27 6.92
CA ARG A 78 11.60 4.86 7.20
C ARG A 78 10.81 3.91 6.31
N LEU A 79 9.54 4.22 6.03
CA LEU A 79 8.73 3.44 5.12
C LEU A 79 9.33 3.41 3.71
N ARG A 80 9.76 4.56 3.19
CA ARG A 80 10.44 4.67 1.89
C ARG A 80 11.72 3.86 1.88
N TYR A 81 12.58 4.05 2.89
CA TYR A 81 13.82 3.28 3.04
C TYR A 81 13.59 1.76 3.01
N ASN A 82 12.62 1.26 3.78
CA ASN A 82 12.30 -0.17 3.82
C ASN A 82 11.83 -0.70 2.46
N GLY A 83 11.00 0.08 1.75
CA GLY A 83 10.53 -0.26 0.41
C GLY A 83 11.69 -0.31 -0.60
N ASP A 84 12.55 0.69 -0.59
CA ASP A 84 13.69 0.78 -1.50
C ASP A 84 14.71 -0.33 -1.22
N LEU A 85 15.00 -0.61 0.04
CA LEU A 85 15.91 -1.68 0.45
C LEU A 85 15.45 -3.05 -0.06
N LEU A 86 14.16 -3.39 0.15
CA LEU A 86 13.64 -4.67 -0.33
C LEU A 86 13.60 -4.73 -1.86
N ARG A 87 13.17 -3.66 -2.53
CA ARG A 87 13.13 -3.58 -4.00
C ARG A 87 14.50 -3.78 -4.62
N GLN A 88 15.52 -3.09 -4.12
CA GLN A 88 16.89 -3.22 -4.61
C GLN A 88 17.43 -4.63 -4.45
N LYS A 89 17.15 -5.29 -3.31
CA LYS A 89 17.53 -6.68 -3.08
C LYS A 89 16.85 -7.64 -4.07
N LEU A 90 15.55 -7.46 -4.31
CA LEU A 90 14.80 -8.29 -5.25
C LEU A 90 15.29 -8.10 -6.69
N GLN A 91 15.48 -6.85 -7.13
CA GLN A 91 16.02 -6.54 -8.46
C GLN A 91 17.45 -7.07 -8.64
N GLY A 92 18.29 -6.92 -7.62
CA GLY A 92 19.66 -7.45 -7.61
C GLY A 92 19.73 -8.97 -7.66
N ALA A 93 18.66 -9.67 -7.24
CA ALA A 93 18.54 -11.12 -7.37
C ALA A 93 17.91 -11.57 -8.71
N GLY A 94 17.48 -10.63 -9.57
CA GLY A 94 16.91 -10.93 -10.88
C GLY A 94 15.39 -10.95 -10.96
N PHE A 95 14.67 -10.58 -9.89
CA PHE A 95 13.22 -10.50 -9.94
C PHE A 95 12.71 -9.28 -10.72
N ASP A 96 11.64 -9.47 -11.48
CA ASP A 96 10.85 -8.38 -12.05
C ASP A 96 9.96 -7.76 -10.97
N THR A 97 10.22 -6.50 -10.62
CA THR A 97 9.44 -5.72 -9.65
C THR A 97 8.57 -4.66 -10.31
N GLY A 98 8.39 -4.74 -11.63
CA GLY A 98 7.68 -3.72 -12.40
C GLY A 98 8.30 -2.34 -12.27
N GLU A 99 7.47 -1.31 -12.50
CA GLU A 99 7.87 0.10 -12.47
C GLU A 99 7.52 0.81 -11.14
N SER A 100 7.18 0.05 -10.09
CA SER A 100 6.77 0.64 -8.82
C SER A 100 7.94 1.34 -8.12
N GLU A 101 7.75 2.59 -7.77
CA GLU A 101 8.66 3.40 -6.95
C GLU A 101 8.18 3.57 -5.51
N THR A 102 7.07 2.91 -5.15
CA THR A 102 6.42 3.03 -3.84
C THR A 102 6.83 1.89 -2.89
N PRO A 103 6.54 1.99 -1.59
CA PRO A 103 6.74 0.88 -0.64
C PRO A 103 5.85 -0.35 -0.89
N ILE A 104 5.01 -0.32 -1.92
CA ILE A 104 4.28 -1.49 -2.42
C ILE A 104 5.04 -2.04 -3.62
N ILE A 105 5.59 -3.24 -3.47
CA ILE A 105 6.46 -3.85 -4.47
C ILE A 105 5.71 -5.00 -5.14
N PRO A 106 5.41 -4.91 -6.44
CA PRO A 106 4.94 -6.06 -7.21
C PRO A 106 6.12 -6.98 -7.52
N LEU A 107 6.06 -8.23 -7.12
CA LEU A 107 6.99 -9.26 -7.56
C LEU A 107 6.27 -10.08 -8.63
N VAL A 108 6.64 -9.84 -9.89
CA VAL A 108 5.97 -10.45 -11.04
C VAL A 108 6.41 -11.89 -11.19
N VAL A 109 5.44 -12.80 -11.22
CA VAL A 109 5.64 -14.25 -11.40
C VAL A 109 5.17 -14.70 -12.79
N GLY A 110 4.12 -14.04 -13.30
CA GLY A 110 3.59 -14.27 -14.66
C GLY A 110 2.57 -15.40 -14.75
N ASP A 111 2.76 -16.48 -14.02
CA ASP A 111 1.89 -17.66 -14.02
C ASP A 111 1.07 -17.75 -12.73
N ASN A 112 -0.22 -18.09 -12.85
CA ASN A 112 -1.14 -18.15 -11.70
C ASN A 112 -0.76 -19.26 -10.72
N GLU A 113 -0.43 -20.46 -11.22
CA GLU A 113 -0.12 -21.60 -10.37
C GLU A 113 1.18 -21.36 -9.61
N LYS A 114 2.24 -20.92 -10.30
CA LYS A 114 3.49 -20.53 -9.66
C LYS A 114 3.30 -19.41 -8.63
N THR A 115 2.41 -18.46 -8.91
CA THR A 115 2.09 -17.38 -7.96
C THR A 115 1.48 -17.92 -6.68
N PHE A 116 0.54 -18.85 -6.76
CA PHE A 116 -0.02 -19.50 -5.59
C PHE A 116 0.99 -20.41 -4.86
N MET A 117 1.82 -21.14 -5.59
CA MET A 117 2.90 -21.94 -4.99
C MET A 117 3.86 -21.07 -4.18
N MET A 118 4.30 -19.97 -4.77
CA MET A 118 5.20 -19.02 -4.10
C MET A 118 4.55 -18.36 -2.89
N TRP A 119 3.28 -17.92 -3.01
CA TRP A 119 2.51 -17.39 -1.90
C TRP A 119 2.38 -18.40 -0.75
N LYS A 120 1.97 -19.63 -1.05
CA LYS A 120 1.81 -20.68 -0.04
C LYS A 120 3.14 -20.98 0.66
N GLY A 121 4.20 -21.14 -0.09
CA GLY A 121 5.52 -21.39 0.46
C GLY A 121 6.06 -20.25 1.31
N ALA A 122 5.81 -19.00 0.91
CA ALA A 122 6.13 -17.83 1.71
C ALA A 122 5.32 -17.81 3.03
N PHE A 123 4.01 -18.10 2.96
CA PHE A 123 3.13 -18.16 4.12
C PHE A 123 3.54 -19.25 5.12
N GLU A 124 3.86 -20.45 4.65
CA GLU A 124 4.35 -21.56 5.49
C GLU A 124 5.67 -21.26 6.19
N ARG A 125 6.47 -20.32 5.64
CA ARG A 125 7.70 -19.80 6.23
C ARG A 125 7.47 -18.61 7.17
N GLY A 126 6.22 -18.16 7.33
CA GLY A 126 5.85 -17.02 8.18
C GLY A 126 5.94 -15.66 7.49
N LEU A 127 6.07 -15.61 6.16
CA LEU A 127 6.02 -14.39 5.39
C LEU A 127 4.64 -14.19 4.77
N TYR A 128 3.92 -13.15 5.22
CA TYR A 128 2.60 -12.80 4.69
C TYR A 128 2.73 -11.82 3.52
N VAL A 129 2.27 -12.24 2.33
CA VAL A 129 2.18 -11.44 1.11
C VAL A 129 0.87 -11.75 0.39
N ASN A 130 0.45 -10.92 -0.56
CA ASN A 130 -0.83 -11.09 -1.26
C ASN A 130 -0.61 -11.55 -2.69
N PRO A 131 -1.16 -12.73 -3.10
CA PRO A 131 -1.18 -13.10 -4.51
C PRO A 131 -2.21 -12.26 -5.25
N VAL A 132 -1.86 -11.78 -6.43
CA VAL A 132 -2.74 -11.02 -7.33
C VAL A 132 -2.67 -11.69 -8.70
N ILE A 133 -3.80 -12.20 -9.15
CA ILE A 133 -3.92 -12.96 -10.38
C ILE A 133 -4.95 -12.32 -11.33
N SER A 134 -4.99 -12.78 -12.58
CA SER A 134 -6.05 -12.40 -13.53
C SER A 134 -7.44 -12.74 -12.93
N PRO A 135 -8.47 -11.87 -13.10
CA PRO A 135 -8.52 -10.64 -13.92
C PRO A 135 -8.08 -9.35 -13.20
N ALA A 136 -7.60 -9.43 -11.95
CA ALA A 136 -7.13 -8.24 -11.22
C ALA A 136 -5.84 -7.64 -11.81
N VAL A 137 -5.09 -8.45 -12.55
CA VAL A 137 -3.96 -8.05 -13.41
C VAL A 137 -4.14 -8.68 -14.79
N PRO A 138 -3.49 -8.14 -15.84
CA PRO A 138 -3.54 -8.76 -17.17
C PRO A 138 -3.06 -10.22 -17.16
N PRO A 139 -3.48 -11.04 -18.12
CA PRO A 139 -2.94 -12.39 -18.31
C PRO A 139 -1.40 -12.37 -18.37
N HIS A 140 -0.76 -13.38 -17.77
CA HIS A 140 0.71 -13.51 -17.69
C HIS A 140 1.42 -12.41 -16.87
N ARG A 141 0.67 -11.64 -16.07
CA ARG A 141 1.20 -10.61 -15.16
C ARG A 141 0.85 -10.88 -13.69
N SER A 142 0.54 -12.14 -13.36
CA SER A 142 0.29 -12.55 -11.97
C SER A 142 1.50 -12.25 -11.11
N LEU A 143 1.27 -11.79 -9.89
CA LEU A 143 2.33 -11.28 -9.02
C LEU A 143 2.04 -11.53 -7.54
N LEU A 144 3.06 -11.42 -6.72
CA LEU A 144 2.92 -11.19 -5.29
C LEU A 144 2.99 -9.69 -5.00
N ARG A 145 1.97 -9.15 -4.33
CA ARG A 145 1.99 -7.77 -3.83
C ARG A 145 2.60 -7.75 -2.44
N ILE A 146 3.76 -7.15 -2.33
CA ILE A 146 4.50 -7.00 -1.08
C ILE A 146 4.28 -5.58 -0.58
N SER A 147 3.90 -5.42 0.69
CA SER A 147 3.66 -4.10 1.30
C SER A 147 4.59 -3.93 2.49
N CYS A 148 5.52 -2.99 2.38
CA CYS A 148 6.40 -2.62 3.49
C CYS A 148 5.68 -1.71 4.48
N MET A 149 6.13 -1.74 5.74
CA MET A 149 5.68 -0.84 6.80
C MET A 149 6.88 -0.11 7.41
N ALA A 150 6.62 1.06 8.00
CA ALA A 150 7.65 1.83 8.71
C ALA A 150 8.22 1.08 9.93
N THR A 151 7.43 0.18 10.50
CA THR A 151 7.79 -0.61 11.68
C THR A 151 8.59 -1.87 11.38
N HIS A 152 8.76 -2.25 10.11
CA HIS A 152 9.62 -3.37 9.77
C HIS A 152 11.08 -3.05 10.08
N SER A 153 11.75 -4.00 10.75
CA SER A 153 13.21 -3.94 10.95
C SER A 153 13.95 -4.41 9.70
N GLU A 154 15.26 -4.14 9.66
CA GLU A 154 16.11 -4.61 8.55
C GLU A 154 16.23 -6.14 8.54
N GLU A 155 16.24 -6.78 9.72
CA GLU A 155 16.23 -8.23 9.85
C GLU A 155 14.96 -8.85 9.26
N GLN A 156 13.82 -8.19 9.45
CA GLN A 156 12.54 -8.63 8.84
C GLN A 156 12.54 -8.46 7.33
N ILE A 157 13.13 -7.38 6.82
CA ILE A 157 13.31 -7.17 5.37
C ILE A 157 14.25 -8.23 4.78
N GLU A 158 15.36 -8.53 5.48
CA GLU A 158 16.29 -9.59 5.06
C GLU A 158 15.64 -10.98 5.07
N PHE A 159 14.87 -11.27 6.10
CA PHE A 159 14.08 -12.50 6.19
C PHE A 159 13.11 -12.61 5.00
N ALA A 160 12.34 -11.57 4.73
CA ALA A 160 11.41 -11.54 3.59
C ALA A 160 12.14 -11.78 2.27
N PHE A 161 13.26 -11.10 2.05
CA PHE A 161 14.09 -11.31 0.86
C PHE A 161 14.59 -12.74 0.75
N SER A 162 15.09 -13.34 1.84
CA SER A 162 15.63 -14.70 1.84
C SER A 162 14.57 -15.75 1.45
N VAL A 163 13.36 -15.61 2.00
CA VAL A 163 12.22 -16.49 1.68
C VAL A 163 11.81 -16.35 0.21
N LEU A 164 11.67 -15.12 -0.27
CA LEU A 164 11.29 -14.86 -1.67
C LEU A 164 12.35 -15.36 -2.65
N LYS A 165 13.63 -15.18 -2.34
CA LYS A 165 14.75 -15.68 -3.15
C LYS A 165 14.77 -17.20 -3.21
N GLU A 166 14.58 -17.89 -2.09
CA GLU A 166 14.49 -19.35 -2.05
C GLU A 166 13.39 -19.88 -2.97
N TRP A 167 12.19 -19.31 -2.88
CA TRP A 167 11.06 -19.73 -3.69
C TRP A 167 11.17 -19.31 -5.16
N GLY A 168 11.76 -18.14 -5.43
CA GLY A 168 12.07 -17.71 -6.79
C GLY A 168 12.98 -18.69 -7.51
N GLY A 169 14.04 -19.15 -6.85
CA GLY A 169 14.93 -20.18 -7.38
C GLY A 169 14.23 -21.54 -7.60
N LYS A 170 13.41 -22.00 -6.63
CA LYS A 170 12.64 -23.25 -6.76
C LYS A 170 11.67 -23.25 -7.94
N LEU A 171 11.12 -22.08 -8.28
CA LEU A 171 10.13 -21.93 -9.35
C LEU A 171 10.75 -21.51 -10.70
N GLY A 172 12.08 -21.30 -10.75
CA GLY A 172 12.79 -20.87 -11.94
C GLY A 172 12.40 -19.47 -12.39
N LEU A 173 12.26 -18.54 -11.44
CA LEU A 173 12.00 -17.12 -11.70
C LEU A 173 13.28 -16.29 -11.73
N ILE A 174 14.32 -16.79 -11.07
CA ILE A 174 15.68 -16.25 -10.99
C ILE A 174 16.72 -17.35 -11.07
#